data_de9975e042aebb19447f88265730bd18
#
_entry.id   de9975e042aebb19447f88265730bd18
#
_cell.length_a   1.000
_cell.length_b   1.000
_cell.length_c   1.000
_cell.angle_alpha   90.00
_cell.angle_beta   90.00
_cell.angle_gamma   90.00
#
_symmetry.space_group_name_H-M   'P 1'
#
loop_
_entity.id
_entity.type
_entity.pdbx_description
1 polymer ?
#
loop_
_entity_poly.entity_id
_entity_poly.type
_entity_poly.pdbx_seq_one_letter_code
_entity_poly.pdbx_strand_id
1 'polypeptide(L)'
;DSVGAIVAALERTGNLDNTLVIITSDNGPWFLGDAGDQRGRKGNTFEGGMRVPFIAHWPAAIAPGRTEHAMAMGIDLVPTVLDLLQLPAPSDRALDGRSILNVLTQGGASPHDYLYYYDGETLFAVRDQHFKYRGPAGVLYGTDQVPIGVAIPQKEWLFDLAGDTRESYDTSDHNPKKLMQLRAAFNAKNREMTENKRGWK
;
A
#
# COMPACT_ATOMS: atom_id res chain seq x y z
N ASP A 1 0.94 23.69 -7.90
CA ASP A 1 -0.03 24.76 -8.25
C ASP A 1 -1.46 24.25 -8.43
N SER A 2 -1.71 23.11 -9.08
CA SER A 2 -3.08 22.58 -9.31
C SER A 2 -3.84 22.28 -8.02
N VAL A 3 -3.20 21.66 -7.04
CA VAL A 3 -3.83 21.38 -5.73
C VAL A 3 -4.23 22.67 -5.04
N GLY A 4 -3.35 23.67 -5.02
CA GLY A 4 -3.65 24.97 -4.44
C GLY A 4 -4.84 25.67 -5.13
N ALA A 5 -4.93 25.57 -6.46
CA ALA A 5 -6.06 26.14 -7.21
C ALA A 5 -7.40 25.44 -6.87
N ILE A 6 -7.38 24.11 -6.68
CA ILE A 6 -8.57 23.35 -6.27
C ILE A 6 -9.02 23.77 -4.87
N VAL A 7 -8.08 23.80 -3.91
CA VAL A 7 -8.39 24.20 -2.52
C VAL A 7 -8.94 25.63 -2.49
N ALA A 8 -8.29 26.58 -3.18
CA ALA A 8 -8.77 27.95 -3.25
C ALA A 8 -10.16 28.08 -3.91
N ALA A 9 -10.50 27.21 -4.86
CA ALA A 9 -11.83 27.17 -5.44
C ALA A 9 -12.87 26.66 -4.43
N LEU A 10 -12.56 25.63 -3.65
CA LEU A 10 -13.43 25.13 -2.59
C LEU A 10 -13.66 26.19 -1.50
N GLU A 11 -12.61 26.93 -1.11
CA GLU A 11 -12.73 28.06 -0.17
C GLU A 11 -13.67 29.14 -0.70
N ARG A 12 -13.45 29.61 -1.95
CA ARG A 12 -14.30 30.65 -2.55
C ARG A 12 -15.76 30.26 -2.66
N THR A 13 -16.04 28.98 -2.82
CA THR A 13 -17.42 28.45 -2.93
C THR A 13 -18.03 28.04 -1.59
N GLY A 14 -17.30 28.18 -0.48
CA GLY A 14 -17.73 27.77 0.86
C GLY A 14 -17.89 26.28 1.06
N ASN A 15 -17.25 25.45 0.22
CA ASN A 15 -17.39 23.99 0.27
C ASN A 15 -16.22 23.29 0.94
N LEU A 16 -15.12 23.99 1.26
CA LEU A 16 -13.89 23.35 1.76
C LEU A 16 -14.13 22.58 3.06
N ASP A 17 -14.87 23.14 3.99
CA ASP A 17 -15.10 22.53 5.31
C ASP A 17 -15.81 21.19 5.21
N ASN A 18 -16.68 21.01 4.21
CA ASN A 18 -17.43 19.77 4.01
C ASN A 18 -16.94 18.96 2.79
N THR A 19 -15.68 19.08 2.45
CA THR A 19 -15.07 18.31 1.35
C THR A 19 -13.86 17.54 1.84
N LEU A 20 -13.87 16.21 1.66
CA LEU A 20 -12.70 15.39 1.84
C LEU A 20 -11.81 15.52 0.60
N VAL A 21 -10.68 16.20 0.74
CA VAL A 21 -9.63 16.31 -0.29
C VAL A 21 -8.55 15.28 -0.02
N ILE A 22 -8.32 14.40 -0.98
CA ILE A 22 -7.24 13.39 -0.92
C ILE A 22 -6.20 13.72 -1.99
N ILE A 23 -4.94 13.76 -1.58
CA ILE A 23 -3.79 13.96 -2.46
C ILE A 23 -2.90 12.74 -2.31
N THR A 24 -2.70 12.01 -3.39
CA THR A 24 -1.87 10.80 -3.43
C THR A 24 -1.31 10.58 -4.82
N SER A 25 -0.54 9.51 -4.99
CA SER A 25 -0.07 9.00 -6.28
C SER A 25 -0.56 7.58 -6.50
N ASP A 26 -0.62 7.13 -7.73
CA ASP A 26 -1.01 5.76 -8.11
C ASP A 26 0.07 4.73 -7.79
N ASN A 27 1.34 5.13 -7.85
CA ASN A 27 2.52 4.29 -7.62
C ASN A 27 3.73 5.14 -7.25
N GLY A 28 4.81 4.48 -6.86
CA GLY A 28 6.10 5.14 -6.62
C GLY A 28 6.67 5.83 -7.87
N PRO A 29 7.72 6.63 -7.72
CA PRO A 29 8.24 7.47 -8.79
C PRO A 29 8.80 6.65 -9.96
N TRP A 30 8.77 7.25 -11.14
CA TRP A 30 9.45 6.75 -12.32
C TRP A 30 10.94 7.14 -12.31
N PHE A 31 11.67 6.83 -13.38
CA PHE A 31 13.12 6.87 -13.49
C PHE A 31 13.79 8.20 -13.05
N LEU A 32 13.14 9.34 -13.28
CA LEU A 32 13.65 10.66 -12.87
C LEU A 32 13.09 11.16 -11.53
N GLY A 33 12.24 10.38 -10.89
CA GLY A 33 11.68 10.74 -9.60
C GLY A 33 12.52 10.22 -8.44
N ASP A 34 12.26 10.76 -7.25
CA ASP A 34 12.91 10.38 -6.01
C ASP A 34 11.99 9.52 -5.15
N ALA A 35 12.42 8.30 -4.83
CA ALA A 35 11.74 7.39 -3.91
C ALA A 35 12.18 7.62 -2.44
N GLY A 36 12.96 8.65 -2.19
CA GLY A 36 13.62 8.84 -0.90
C GLY A 36 14.63 7.73 -0.63
N ASP A 37 14.66 7.26 0.60
CA ASP A 37 15.55 6.17 0.99
C ASP A 37 15.02 4.76 0.64
N GLN A 38 13.90 4.67 -0.09
CA GLN A 38 13.25 3.39 -0.34
C GLN A 38 13.77 2.72 -1.60
N ARG A 39 13.90 1.39 -1.53
CA ARG A 39 14.31 0.59 -2.68
C ARG A 39 13.20 0.50 -3.71
N GLY A 40 13.61 0.56 -4.97
CA GLY A 40 12.73 0.35 -6.11
C GLY A 40 12.02 1.62 -6.57
N ARG A 41 11.24 1.46 -7.63
CA ARG A 41 10.50 2.52 -8.34
C ARG A 41 9.23 1.94 -8.94
N LYS A 42 8.45 2.75 -9.64
CA LYS A 42 7.30 2.30 -10.44
C LYS A 42 7.63 1.00 -11.19
N GLY A 43 6.73 0.02 -11.11
CA GLY A 43 6.86 -1.28 -11.75
C GLY A 43 7.55 -2.34 -10.89
N ASN A 44 7.89 -2.05 -9.63
CA ASN A 44 8.31 -3.12 -8.73
C ASN A 44 7.65 -3.07 -7.36
N THR A 45 7.73 -4.20 -6.67
CA THR A 45 7.02 -4.46 -5.41
C THR A 45 7.88 -4.24 -4.16
N PHE A 46 8.99 -3.51 -4.28
CA PHE A 46 9.70 -2.91 -3.15
C PHE A 46 8.97 -1.65 -2.67
N GLU A 47 9.28 -1.17 -1.46
CA GLU A 47 8.58 -0.02 -0.87
C GLU A 47 8.64 1.23 -1.78
N GLY A 48 9.78 1.52 -2.42
CA GLY A 48 9.91 2.67 -3.32
C GLY A 48 9.04 2.61 -4.59
N GLY A 49 8.58 1.41 -4.98
CA GLY A 49 7.64 1.25 -6.09
C GLY A 49 6.17 1.36 -5.69
N MET A 50 5.86 1.11 -4.42
CA MET A 50 4.50 0.94 -3.92
C MET A 50 4.08 2.00 -2.90
N ARG A 51 5.01 2.48 -2.08
CA ARG A 51 4.73 3.50 -1.08
C ARG A 51 4.65 4.88 -1.74
N VAL A 52 3.57 5.58 -1.48
CA VAL A 52 3.25 6.88 -2.07
C VAL A 52 2.94 7.91 -0.98
N PRO A 53 3.14 9.21 -1.24
CA PRO A 53 2.59 10.26 -0.40
C PRO A 53 1.07 10.13 -0.30
N PHE A 54 0.54 10.36 0.90
CA PHE A 54 -0.90 10.39 1.13
C PHE A 54 -1.24 11.54 2.08
N ILE A 55 -2.08 12.45 1.63
CA ILE A 55 -2.57 13.57 2.44
C ILE A 55 -4.10 13.56 2.36
N ALA A 56 -4.75 13.60 3.51
CA ALA A 56 -6.20 13.79 3.62
C ALA A 56 -6.48 15.10 4.34
N HIS A 57 -7.29 15.93 3.74
CA HIS A 57 -7.73 17.20 4.28
C HIS A 57 -9.25 17.29 4.28
N TRP A 58 -9.84 17.42 5.46
CA TRP A 58 -11.27 17.58 5.66
C TRP A 58 -11.52 18.32 6.98
N PRO A 59 -11.61 19.63 6.96
CA PRO A 59 -11.67 20.48 8.17
C PRO A 59 -12.77 20.09 9.14
N ALA A 60 -13.94 19.69 8.64
CA ALA A 60 -15.07 19.32 9.49
C ALA A 60 -14.85 18.03 10.30
N ALA A 61 -13.90 17.15 9.91
CA ALA A 61 -13.77 15.83 10.52
C ALA A 61 -12.34 15.37 10.83
N ILE A 62 -11.33 15.97 10.20
CA ILE A 62 -9.92 15.61 10.41
C ILE A 62 -9.20 16.77 11.08
N ALA A 63 -8.68 16.53 12.29
CA ALA A 63 -7.86 17.50 13.01
C ALA A 63 -6.59 17.84 12.21
N PRO A 64 -6.20 19.11 12.11
CA PRO A 64 -5.03 19.52 11.35
C PRO A 64 -3.72 19.08 12.03
N GLY A 65 -2.65 18.97 11.23
CA GLY A 65 -1.29 18.74 11.70
C GLY A 65 -1.00 17.33 12.23
N ARG A 66 -1.87 16.35 11.92
CA ARG A 66 -1.66 14.96 12.34
C ARG A 66 -0.80 14.22 11.33
N THR A 67 0.02 13.30 11.84
CA THR A 67 0.73 12.29 11.05
C THR A 67 0.33 10.91 11.56
N GLU A 68 -0.13 10.06 10.66
CA GLU A 68 -0.56 8.70 10.98
C GLU A 68 0.42 7.68 10.39
N HIS A 69 0.70 6.62 11.15
CA HIS A 69 1.62 5.55 10.75
C HIS A 69 0.89 4.21 10.53
N ALA A 70 -0.43 4.21 10.57
CA ALA A 70 -1.24 3.04 10.29
C ALA A 70 -1.08 2.60 8.83
N MET A 71 -0.99 1.30 8.61
CA MET A 71 -0.94 0.75 7.24
C MET A 71 -2.26 1.01 6.52
N ALA A 72 -2.16 1.49 5.28
CA ALA A 72 -3.27 1.70 4.37
C ALA A 72 -2.83 1.46 2.92
N MET A 73 -3.79 1.22 2.04
CA MET A 73 -3.57 1.00 0.61
C MET A 73 -4.55 1.82 -0.23
N GLY A 74 -4.23 2.08 -1.50
CA GLY A 74 -5.13 2.76 -2.44
C GLY A 74 -6.49 2.08 -2.60
N ILE A 75 -6.54 0.75 -2.45
CA ILE A 75 -7.79 -0.04 -2.49
C ILE A 75 -8.75 0.27 -1.33
N ASP A 76 -8.28 0.94 -0.26
CA ASP A 76 -9.07 1.31 0.90
C ASP A 76 -9.97 2.53 0.65
N LEU A 77 -9.70 3.28 -0.41
CA LEU A 77 -10.45 4.51 -0.72
C LEU A 77 -11.93 4.22 -0.98
N VAL A 78 -12.24 3.18 -1.76
CA VAL A 78 -13.64 2.83 -2.07
C VAL A 78 -14.41 2.43 -0.80
N PRO A 79 -13.98 1.45 0.01
CA PRO A 79 -14.67 1.12 1.23
C PRO A 79 -14.71 2.27 2.25
N THR A 80 -13.73 3.18 2.27
CA THR A 80 -13.76 4.38 3.11
C THR A 80 -14.86 5.35 2.68
N VAL A 81 -15.04 5.55 1.37
CA VAL A 81 -16.13 6.41 0.86
C VAL A 81 -17.49 5.78 1.12
N LEU A 82 -17.63 4.47 0.95
CA LEU A 82 -18.89 3.78 1.27
C LEU A 82 -19.24 3.91 2.76
N ASP A 83 -18.27 3.73 3.63
CA ASP A 83 -18.43 3.88 5.08
C ASP A 83 -18.81 5.32 5.46
N LEU A 84 -18.09 6.31 4.91
CA LEU A 84 -18.39 7.74 5.08
C LEU A 84 -19.84 8.08 4.71
N LEU A 85 -20.32 7.52 3.62
CA LEU A 85 -21.67 7.76 3.11
C LEU A 85 -22.72 6.81 3.71
N GLN A 86 -22.33 5.92 4.62
CA GLN A 86 -23.19 4.88 5.21
C GLN A 86 -23.87 3.99 4.16
N LEU A 87 -23.18 3.75 3.05
CA LEU A 87 -23.64 2.88 1.98
C LEU A 87 -23.14 1.44 2.18
N PRO A 88 -23.96 0.44 1.87
CA PRO A 88 -23.53 -0.94 1.96
C PRO A 88 -22.43 -1.27 0.96
N ALA A 89 -21.52 -2.16 1.34
CA ALA A 89 -20.57 -2.74 0.40
C ALA A 89 -21.31 -3.57 -0.68
N PRO A 90 -20.76 -3.66 -1.91
CA PRO A 90 -21.31 -4.55 -2.94
C PRO A 90 -21.40 -5.99 -2.43
N SER A 91 -22.53 -6.65 -2.68
CA SER A 91 -22.75 -8.05 -2.29
C SER A 91 -22.35 -9.05 -3.39
N ASP A 92 -22.16 -8.57 -4.62
CA ASP A 92 -21.86 -9.36 -5.81
C ASP A 92 -20.36 -9.57 -6.04
N ARG A 93 -19.51 -8.91 -5.27
CA ARG A 93 -18.04 -8.98 -5.40
C ARG A 93 -17.34 -8.74 -4.07
N ALA A 94 -16.16 -9.30 -3.90
CA ALA A 94 -15.31 -9.01 -2.76
C ALA A 94 -14.58 -7.67 -2.95
N LEU A 95 -14.52 -6.85 -1.91
CA LEU A 95 -13.59 -5.72 -1.82
C LEU A 95 -12.37 -6.18 -1.01
N ASP A 96 -11.18 -6.05 -1.58
CA ASP A 96 -9.93 -6.38 -0.88
C ASP A 96 -9.50 -5.27 0.08
N GLY A 97 -9.91 -4.02 -0.17
CA GLY A 97 -9.72 -2.88 0.72
C GLY A 97 -10.64 -2.89 1.93
N ARG A 98 -10.28 -2.07 2.92
CA ARG A 98 -11.04 -1.86 4.16
C ARG A 98 -11.17 -0.36 4.45
N SER A 99 -12.24 0.05 5.13
CA SER A 99 -12.40 1.45 5.51
C SER A 99 -11.28 1.89 6.46
N ILE A 100 -10.62 2.98 6.11
CA ILE A 100 -9.67 3.70 6.96
C ILE A 100 -10.25 4.99 7.55
N LEU A 101 -11.57 5.15 7.51
CA LEU A 101 -12.23 6.36 8.02
C LEU A 101 -11.85 6.66 9.49
N ASN A 102 -11.80 5.63 10.33
CA ASN A 102 -11.39 5.78 11.73
C ASN A 102 -9.91 6.21 11.87
N VAL A 103 -9.02 5.70 11.00
CA VAL A 103 -7.62 6.17 10.95
C VAL A 103 -7.57 7.65 10.61
N LEU A 104 -8.30 8.07 9.58
CA LEU A 104 -8.31 9.46 9.11
C LEU A 104 -8.88 10.43 10.15
N THR A 105 -9.98 10.07 10.82
CA THR A 105 -10.71 11.00 11.70
C THR A 105 -10.25 10.94 13.16
N GLN A 106 -9.84 9.78 13.66
CA GLN A 106 -9.58 9.56 15.09
C GLN A 106 -8.18 9.04 15.41
N GLY A 107 -7.33 8.73 14.40
CA GLY A 107 -6.03 8.11 14.64
C GLY A 107 -6.14 6.66 15.11
N GLY A 108 -7.09 5.93 14.58
CA GLY A 108 -7.31 4.53 14.92
C GLY A 108 -6.21 3.60 14.38
N ALA A 109 -6.21 2.37 14.85
CA ALA A 109 -5.33 1.34 14.32
C ALA A 109 -5.68 1.01 12.86
N SER A 110 -4.68 0.51 12.11
CA SER A 110 -4.91 -0.02 10.77
C SER A 110 -5.99 -1.13 10.79
N PRO A 111 -6.90 -1.15 9.83
CA PRO A 111 -7.82 -2.27 9.66
C PRO A 111 -7.14 -3.52 9.04
N HIS A 112 -5.87 -3.40 8.66
CA HIS A 112 -5.10 -4.46 8.03
C HIS A 112 -4.06 -5.07 8.97
N ASP A 113 -4.08 -6.40 9.11
CA ASP A 113 -2.96 -7.14 9.69
C ASP A 113 -1.80 -7.26 8.71
N TYR A 114 -2.12 -7.33 7.40
CA TYR A 114 -1.16 -7.50 6.31
C TYR A 114 -1.53 -6.66 5.10
N LEU A 115 -0.51 -6.15 4.40
CA LEU A 115 -0.62 -5.59 3.06
C LEU A 115 0.03 -6.56 2.06
N TYR A 116 -0.56 -6.70 0.87
CA TYR A 116 -0.15 -7.64 -0.16
C TYR A 116 0.29 -6.89 -1.42
N TYR A 117 1.43 -7.28 -1.98
CA TYR A 117 2.08 -6.60 -3.09
C TYR A 117 2.04 -7.48 -4.32
N TYR A 118 1.31 -7.02 -5.32
CA TYR A 118 1.13 -7.70 -6.59
C TYR A 118 1.85 -6.98 -7.72
N ASP A 119 2.33 -7.76 -8.70
CA ASP A 119 2.66 -7.28 -10.03
C ASP A 119 1.84 -8.10 -11.03
N GLY A 120 0.90 -7.44 -11.70
CA GLY A 120 -0.15 -8.12 -12.43
C GLY A 120 -0.96 -9.06 -11.50
N GLU A 121 -1.08 -10.32 -11.89
CA GLU A 121 -1.78 -11.35 -11.09
C GLU A 121 -0.87 -12.08 -10.09
N THR A 122 0.43 -11.77 -10.07
CA THR A 122 1.40 -12.47 -9.24
C THR A 122 1.61 -11.78 -7.89
N LEU A 123 1.40 -12.51 -6.80
CA LEU A 123 1.75 -12.04 -5.47
C LEU A 123 3.26 -12.14 -5.28
N PHE A 124 3.92 -11.03 -4.96
CA PHE A 124 5.37 -10.94 -4.74
C PHE A 124 5.75 -10.79 -3.28
N ALA A 125 4.96 -10.06 -2.51
CA ALA A 125 5.30 -9.82 -1.13
C ALA A 125 4.07 -9.64 -0.23
N VAL A 126 4.28 -9.84 1.06
CA VAL A 126 3.35 -9.49 2.13
C VAL A 126 4.11 -8.78 3.24
N ARG A 127 3.52 -7.75 3.82
CA ARG A 127 4.08 -7.11 5.01
C ARG A 127 3.06 -6.99 6.13
N ASP A 128 3.57 -6.97 7.36
CA ASP A 128 2.89 -6.37 8.51
C ASP A 128 3.45 -4.96 8.79
N GLN A 129 3.20 -4.41 9.95
CA GLN A 129 3.64 -3.08 10.32
C GLN A 129 5.17 -2.90 10.23
N HIS A 130 5.96 -3.93 10.52
CA HIS A 130 7.40 -3.83 10.70
C HIS A 130 8.22 -4.73 9.74
N PHE A 131 7.66 -5.82 9.28
CA PHE A 131 8.38 -6.80 8.47
C PHE A 131 7.72 -7.01 7.12
N LYS A 132 8.54 -7.21 6.10
CA LYS A 132 8.10 -7.58 4.76
C LYS A 132 8.75 -8.87 4.33
N TYR A 133 7.92 -9.84 4.04
CA TYR A 133 8.31 -11.09 3.39
C TYR A 133 8.15 -10.95 1.89
N ARG A 134 9.16 -11.37 1.16
CA ARG A 134 9.13 -11.49 -0.28
C ARG A 134 9.27 -12.95 -0.66
N GLY A 135 8.26 -13.47 -1.38
CA GLY A 135 8.24 -14.84 -1.86
C GLY A 135 9.22 -15.10 -3.01
N PRO A 136 9.45 -16.37 -3.34
CA PRO A 136 10.26 -16.77 -4.47
C PRO A 136 9.50 -16.47 -5.77
N ALA A 137 9.64 -15.29 -6.32
CA ALA A 137 8.96 -14.88 -7.55
C ALA A 137 9.97 -14.60 -8.66
N GLY A 138 9.68 -15.13 -9.83
CA GLY A 138 10.66 -15.44 -10.86
C GLY A 138 11.25 -14.31 -11.69
N VAL A 139 10.64 -13.16 -11.85
CA VAL A 139 11.20 -12.07 -12.69
C VAL A 139 10.85 -10.73 -12.08
N LEU A 140 11.84 -9.88 -11.87
CA LEU A 140 11.63 -8.46 -11.57
C LEU A 140 11.74 -7.66 -12.88
N TYR A 141 10.62 -7.11 -13.33
CA TYR A 141 10.64 -6.16 -14.43
C TYR A 141 11.04 -4.77 -13.92
N GLY A 142 11.93 -4.12 -14.65
CA GLY A 142 12.12 -2.67 -14.53
C GLY A 142 12.80 -2.19 -13.26
N THR A 143 13.66 -2.98 -12.63
CA THR A 143 14.50 -2.46 -11.55
C THR A 143 15.77 -1.85 -12.14
N ASP A 144 16.16 -0.67 -11.68
CA ASP A 144 17.45 -0.03 -12.02
C ASP A 144 18.65 -0.90 -11.59
N GLN A 145 18.42 -1.93 -10.81
CA GLN A 145 19.45 -2.79 -10.22
C GLN A 145 19.57 -4.15 -10.89
N VAL A 146 18.61 -4.52 -11.72
CA VAL A 146 18.60 -5.81 -12.43
C VAL A 146 18.21 -5.55 -13.88
N PRO A 147 19.02 -5.93 -14.86
CA PRO A 147 18.65 -5.81 -16.28
C PRO A 147 17.32 -6.52 -16.55
N ILE A 148 16.51 -5.95 -17.44
CA ILE A 148 15.23 -6.53 -17.85
C ILE A 148 15.47 -7.99 -18.29
N GLY A 149 14.69 -8.90 -17.73
CA GLY A 149 14.75 -10.33 -18.07
C GLY A 149 15.78 -11.16 -17.32
N VAL A 150 16.47 -10.60 -16.32
CA VAL A 150 17.33 -11.41 -15.44
C VAL A 150 16.46 -12.14 -14.42
N ALA A 151 16.54 -13.47 -14.43
CA ALA A 151 15.95 -14.30 -13.38
C ALA A 151 16.63 -14.00 -12.05
N ILE A 152 15.85 -13.53 -11.08
CA ILE A 152 16.35 -13.44 -9.71
C ILE A 152 16.34 -14.86 -9.12
N PRO A 153 17.37 -15.23 -8.34
CA PRO A 153 17.35 -16.48 -7.61
C PRO A 153 16.02 -16.59 -6.86
N GLN A 154 15.38 -17.75 -6.98
CA GLN A 154 14.12 -18.03 -6.29
C GLN A 154 14.39 -18.20 -4.79
N LYS A 155 14.74 -17.09 -4.13
CA LYS A 155 15.02 -17.01 -2.72
C LYS A 155 13.93 -16.20 -2.02
N GLU A 156 13.52 -16.69 -0.87
CA GLU A 156 12.70 -15.92 0.05
C GLU A 156 13.54 -14.87 0.76
N TRP A 157 12.99 -13.71 0.99
CA TRP A 157 13.60 -12.64 1.78
C TRP A 157 12.67 -12.17 2.87
N LEU A 158 13.24 -11.80 4.00
CA LEU A 158 12.55 -11.09 5.07
C LEU A 158 13.29 -9.80 5.38
N PHE A 159 12.60 -8.67 5.26
CA PHE A 159 13.14 -7.36 5.57
C PHE A 159 12.53 -6.82 6.85
N ASP A 160 13.35 -6.23 7.71
CA ASP A 160 12.91 -5.46 8.88
C ASP A 160 12.81 -3.99 8.49
N LEU A 161 11.60 -3.54 8.16
CA LEU A 161 11.36 -2.19 7.66
C LEU A 161 11.49 -1.11 8.74
N ALA A 162 11.56 -1.47 10.02
CA ALA A 162 11.78 -0.51 11.09
C ALA A 162 13.27 -0.08 11.15
N GLY A 163 14.18 -1.00 10.85
CA GLY A 163 15.62 -0.73 10.84
C GLY A 163 16.21 -0.53 9.45
N ASP A 164 15.56 -1.05 8.42
CA ASP A 164 16.03 -1.03 7.03
C ASP A 164 14.90 -0.66 6.05
N THR A 165 14.65 0.63 5.93
CA THR A 165 13.66 1.17 4.97
C THR A 165 14.03 0.93 3.52
N ARG A 166 15.29 0.54 3.25
CA ARG A 166 15.83 0.27 1.91
C ARG A 166 15.67 -1.17 1.46
N GLU A 167 15.16 -2.06 2.32
CA GLU A 167 15.03 -3.48 2.00
C GLU A 167 16.36 -4.10 1.48
N SER A 168 17.47 -3.75 2.15
CA SER A 168 18.83 -4.07 1.70
C SER A 168 19.33 -5.38 2.32
N TYR A 169 18.85 -5.72 3.51
CA TYR A 169 19.36 -6.82 4.32
C TYR A 169 18.29 -7.86 4.58
N ASP A 170 18.54 -9.08 4.12
CA ASP A 170 17.72 -10.25 4.45
C ASP A 170 17.96 -10.66 5.91
N THR A 171 16.90 -10.59 6.71
CA THR A 171 16.93 -10.94 8.14
C THR A 171 16.26 -12.29 8.43
N SER A 172 16.01 -13.12 7.43
CA SER A 172 15.29 -14.39 7.55
C SER A 172 15.91 -15.34 8.57
N ASP A 173 17.23 -15.44 8.57
CA ASP A 173 17.96 -16.32 9.49
C ASP A 173 17.90 -15.84 10.96
N HIS A 174 17.73 -14.54 11.17
CA HIS A 174 17.64 -13.96 12.52
C HIS A 174 16.19 -13.89 13.04
N ASN A 175 15.19 -14.01 12.16
CA ASN A 175 13.77 -13.88 12.48
C ASN A 175 12.92 -15.06 11.97
N PRO A 176 13.26 -16.34 12.27
CA PRO A 176 12.62 -17.50 11.67
C PRO A 176 11.13 -17.60 12.00
N LYS A 177 10.69 -17.17 13.19
CA LYS A 177 9.27 -17.16 13.57
C LYS A 177 8.47 -16.16 12.72
N LYS A 178 9.01 -14.96 12.52
CA LYS A 178 8.39 -13.93 11.70
C LYS A 178 8.34 -14.34 10.23
N LEU A 179 9.42 -14.94 9.71
CA LEU A 179 9.48 -15.53 8.38
C LEU A 179 8.35 -16.55 8.17
N MET A 180 8.18 -17.49 9.10
CA MET A 180 7.11 -18.50 9.02
C MET A 180 5.71 -17.86 9.05
N GLN A 181 5.49 -16.86 9.91
CA GLN A 181 4.23 -16.15 10.01
C GLN A 181 3.86 -15.48 8.69
N LEU A 182 4.74 -14.67 8.13
CA LEU A 182 4.48 -13.94 6.89
C LEU A 182 4.42 -14.86 5.67
N ARG A 183 5.24 -15.92 5.62
CA ARG A 183 5.12 -16.98 4.60
C ARG A 183 3.75 -17.64 4.63
N ALA A 184 3.22 -17.91 5.81
CA ALA A 184 1.88 -18.49 5.96
C ALA A 184 0.80 -17.55 5.44
N ALA A 185 0.87 -16.25 5.77
CA ALA A 185 -0.03 -15.22 5.26
C ALA A 185 0.05 -15.09 3.73
N PHE A 186 1.27 -15.06 3.18
CA PHE A 186 1.52 -15.04 1.74
C PHE A 186 0.87 -16.24 1.03
N ASN A 187 1.13 -17.45 1.52
CA ASN A 187 0.59 -18.68 0.93
C ASN A 187 -0.94 -18.75 1.03
N ALA A 188 -1.52 -18.28 2.14
CA ALA A 188 -2.96 -18.21 2.33
C ALA A 188 -3.60 -17.26 1.31
N LYS A 189 -3.04 -16.06 1.14
CA LYS A 189 -3.54 -15.07 0.16
C LYS A 189 -3.39 -15.57 -1.28
N ASN A 190 -2.28 -16.20 -1.60
CA ASN A 190 -2.05 -16.75 -2.94
C ASN A 190 -3.08 -17.86 -3.29
N ARG A 191 -3.41 -18.74 -2.34
CA ARG A 191 -4.49 -19.73 -2.51
C ARG A 191 -5.84 -19.05 -2.68
N GLU A 192 -6.19 -18.12 -1.80
CA GLU A 192 -7.44 -17.36 -1.88
C GLU A 192 -7.63 -16.72 -3.26
N MET A 193 -6.61 -16.06 -3.80
CA MET A 193 -6.68 -15.41 -5.10
C MET A 193 -6.74 -16.41 -6.27
N THR A 194 -6.15 -17.59 -6.11
CA THR A 194 -6.25 -18.67 -7.11
C THR A 194 -7.66 -19.25 -7.15
N GLU A 195 -8.30 -19.41 -6.00
CA GLU A 195 -9.65 -19.95 -5.85
C GLU A 195 -10.74 -18.91 -6.17
N ASN A 196 -10.47 -17.63 -5.90
CA ASN A 196 -11.39 -16.52 -6.13
C ASN A 196 -10.69 -15.35 -6.85
N LYS A 197 -10.70 -15.36 -8.15
CA LYS A 197 -10.04 -14.35 -9.01
C LYS A 197 -10.78 -13.00 -9.07
N ARG A 198 -11.66 -12.68 -8.14
CA ARG A 198 -12.40 -11.39 -8.06
C ARG A 198 -13.19 -11.05 -9.33
N GLY A 199 -13.61 -12.04 -10.10
CA GLY A 199 -14.35 -11.86 -11.35
C GLY A 199 -13.48 -11.58 -12.59
N TRP A 200 -12.18 -11.60 -12.48
CA TRP A 200 -11.29 -11.65 -13.66
C TRP A 200 -11.43 -13.02 -14.32
N LYS A 201 -11.92 -13.00 -15.54
CA LYS A 201 -12.11 -14.21 -16.37
C LYS A 201 -11.08 -14.23 -17.49
#